data_c451b9cd8188e0dcd1f6c5b0ad0b5ed8
#
_entry.id   c451b9cd8188e0dcd1f6c5b0ad0b5ed8
#
_cell.length_a   1.000
_cell.length_b   1.000
_cell.length_c   1.000
_cell.angle_alpha   90.00
_cell.angle_beta   90.00
_cell.angle_gamma   90.00
#
_symmetry.space_group_name_H-M   'P 1'
#
loop_
_entity.id
_entity.type
_entity.pdbx_description
1 polymer ?
#
loop_
_entity_poly.entity_id
_entity_poly.type
_entity_poly.pdbx_seq_one_letter_code
_entity_poly.pdbx_strand_id
1 'polypeptide(L)'
;FDNNTLIRKVVGQMTASGLRTVAYGPDYSNRVDVAVRRALLTGMGQLTGHISNMNGKKLGTDKFEVDWHPGARPEHAKWQGRVWTYQQLIDICGLGTGPGLLGWNCRHTYYPFIEGISVRNYSEEWLSQMEKKEAQKTRFRGKEYNTYEATQKQRQMETAMRAQREKAQLLKQGKAAPYDILNARCKYQAMLDEYKEFSKKMKLPEQRERIYYDLRGRVAPSQYTYQKWQAEQADKAAKRAAAKERKADRIHQEQAERNRRADMDAARRHQ
;
A
#
# COMPACT_ATOMS: atom_id res chain seq x y z
N PHE A 1 8.51 -20.78 14.27
CA PHE A 1 8.72 -19.34 14.13
C PHE A 1 7.55 -18.75 13.34
N ASP A 2 6.97 -17.63 13.83
CA ASP A 2 5.99 -16.89 13.04
C ASP A 2 6.64 -16.12 11.87
N ASN A 3 5.84 -15.76 10.86
CA ASN A 3 6.32 -15.09 9.65
C ASN A 3 7.08 -13.79 9.94
N ASN A 4 6.65 -13.01 10.94
CA ASN A 4 7.31 -11.76 11.27
C ASN A 4 8.69 -11.98 11.90
N THR A 5 8.84 -13.03 12.71
CA THR A 5 10.13 -13.42 13.28
C THR A 5 11.11 -13.87 12.19
N LEU A 6 10.64 -14.66 11.21
CA LEU A 6 11.46 -15.08 10.09
C LEU A 6 11.89 -13.89 9.22
N ILE A 7 10.96 -12.99 8.92
CA ILE A 7 11.25 -11.75 8.17
C ILE A 7 12.31 -10.92 8.91
N ARG A 8 12.16 -10.70 10.23
CA ARG A 8 13.16 -9.95 11.02
C ARG A 8 14.55 -10.57 10.95
N LYS A 9 14.65 -11.90 11.08
CA LYS A 9 15.92 -12.61 11.01
C LYS A 9 16.59 -12.40 9.64
N VAL A 10 15.88 -12.63 8.55
CA VAL A 10 16.43 -12.50 7.19
C VAL A 10 16.76 -11.03 6.88
N VAL A 11 15.87 -10.08 7.19
CA VAL A 11 16.15 -8.65 7.02
C VAL A 11 17.37 -8.24 7.83
N GLY A 12 17.50 -8.69 9.07
CA GLY A 12 18.66 -8.42 9.90
C GLY A 12 19.98 -8.91 9.29
N GLN A 13 19.98 -10.12 8.74
CA GLN A 13 21.14 -10.68 8.05
C GLN A 13 21.50 -9.89 6.79
N MET A 14 20.51 -9.57 5.95
CA MET A 14 20.74 -8.81 4.70
C MET A 14 21.19 -7.38 4.98
N THR A 15 20.60 -6.70 5.95
CA THR A 15 20.96 -5.32 6.29
C THR A 15 22.29 -5.21 7.02
N ALA A 16 22.75 -6.27 7.70
CA ALA A 16 24.08 -6.31 8.30
C ALA A 16 25.21 -6.23 7.26
N SER A 17 24.96 -6.69 6.02
CA SER A 17 25.87 -6.51 4.88
C SER A 17 25.77 -5.14 4.19
N GLY A 18 24.98 -4.21 4.70
CA GLY A 18 24.75 -2.89 4.09
C GLY A 18 23.66 -2.87 3.03
N LEU A 19 23.04 -3.99 2.69
CA LEU A 19 21.97 -4.04 1.69
C LEU A 19 20.74 -3.25 2.16
N ARG A 20 20.26 -2.35 1.32
CA ARG A 20 19.05 -1.50 1.59
C ARG A 20 17.93 -1.75 0.59
N THR A 21 18.28 -2.09 -0.64
CA THR A 21 17.34 -2.34 -1.72
C THR A 21 17.72 -3.59 -2.50
N VAL A 22 16.75 -4.22 -3.13
CA VAL A 22 16.91 -5.34 -4.07
C VAL A 22 16.43 -4.84 -5.43
N ALA A 23 17.32 -4.85 -6.42
CA ALA A 23 17.00 -4.49 -7.80
C ALA A 23 16.36 -5.69 -8.52
N TYR A 24 15.32 -5.42 -9.30
CA TYR A 24 14.62 -6.39 -10.15
C TYR A 24 14.74 -6.05 -11.63
N GLY A 25 15.40 -4.93 -11.95
CA GLY A 25 15.64 -4.43 -13.28
C GLY A 25 16.26 -3.03 -13.22
N PRO A 26 16.57 -2.40 -14.37
CA PRO A 26 17.26 -1.11 -14.41
C PRO A 26 16.55 -0.02 -13.61
N ASP A 27 15.22 0.05 -13.69
CA ASP A 27 14.41 1.11 -13.08
C ASP A 27 13.49 0.63 -11.95
N TYR A 28 13.65 -0.62 -11.52
CA TYR A 28 12.76 -1.19 -10.50
C TYR A 28 13.51 -1.84 -9.35
N SER A 29 13.43 -1.21 -8.20
CA SER A 29 13.98 -1.75 -6.96
C SER A 29 12.95 -1.71 -5.83
N ASN A 30 13.08 -2.64 -4.89
CA ASN A 30 12.30 -2.64 -3.66
C ASN A 30 13.21 -2.51 -2.45
N ARG A 31 12.67 -1.93 -1.39
CA ARG A 31 13.32 -2.05 -0.06
C ARG A 31 13.50 -3.52 0.30
N VAL A 32 14.61 -3.83 0.97
CA VAL A 32 14.95 -5.21 1.37
C VAL A 32 13.82 -5.87 2.18
N ASP A 33 13.15 -5.14 3.04
CA ASP A 33 12.04 -5.65 3.86
C ASP A 33 10.82 -6.06 3.00
N VAL A 34 10.54 -5.30 1.94
CA VAL A 34 9.47 -5.62 0.98
C VAL A 34 9.83 -6.85 0.14
N ALA A 35 11.08 -6.91 -0.34
CA ALA A 35 11.58 -8.01 -1.16
C ALA A 35 11.58 -9.33 -0.37
N VAL A 36 12.12 -9.34 0.84
CA VAL A 36 12.16 -10.51 1.74
C VAL A 36 10.74 -11.00 2.06
N ARG A 37 9.84 -10.07 2.44
CA ARG A 37 8.45 -10.45 2.74
C ARG A 37 7.76 -11.10 1.54
N ARG A 38 7.96 -10.55 0.34
CA ARG A 38 7.41 -11.12 -0.89
C ARG A 38 7.94 -12.53 -1.14
N ALA A 39 9.25 -12.71 -1.09
CA ALA A 39 9.88 -14.00 -1.35
C ALA A 39 9.42 -15.08 -0.37
N LEU A 40 9.42 -14.79 0.94
CA LEU A 40 8.99 -15.73 1.96
C LEU A 40 7.51 -16.11 1.83
N LEU A 41 6.62 -15.14 1.67
CA LEU A 41 5.19 -15.44 1.57
C LEU A 41 4.84 -16.18 0.26
N THR A 42 5.54 -15.87 -0.84
CA THR A 42 5.38 -16.61 -2.09
C THR A 42 5.86 -18.06 -1.94
N GLY A 43 7.06 -18.27 -1.37
CA GLY A 43 7.59 -19.61 -1.13
C GLY A 43 6.71 -20.46 -0.20
N MET A 44 6.16 -19.85 0.86
CA MET A 44 5.22 -20.53 1.75
C MET A 44 3.91 -20.88 1.03
N GLY A 45 3.38 -19.98 0.20
CA GLY A 45 2.20 -20.25 -0.61
C GLY A 45 2.43 -21.43 -1.56
N GLN A 46 3.56 -21.45 -2.24
CA GLN A 46 3.94 -22.56 -3.15
C GLN A 46 4.07 -23.89 -2.40
N LEU A 47 4.67 -23.89 -1.20
CA LEU A 47 4.75 -25.09 -0.35
C LEU A 47 3.35 -25.58 0.04
N THR A 48 2.44 -24.68 0.45
CA THR A 48 1.05 -25.01 0.77
C THR A 48 0.34 -25.62 -0.44
N GLY A 49 0.52 -25.03 -1.62
CA GLY A 49 -0.05 -25.58 -2.87
C GLY A 49 0.49 -26.96 -3.22
N HIS A 50 1.78 -27.20 -3.02
CA HIS A 50 2.37 -28.53 -3.21
C HIS A 50 1.72 -29.58 -2.28
N ILE A 51 1.53 -29.23 -1.00
CA ILE A 51 0.85 -30.09 -0.02
C ILE A 51 -0.60 -30.35 -0.46
N SER A 52 -1.33 -29.31 -0.90
CA SER A 52 -2.70 -29.47 -1.41
C SER A 52 -2.78 -30.41 -2.60
N ASN A 53 -1.84 -30.33 -3.54
CA ASN A 53 -1.75 -31.27 -4.67
C ASN A 53 -1.49 -32.71 -4.24
N MET A 54 -0.58 -32.91 -3.30
CA MET A 54 -0.31 -34.25 -2.74
C MET A 54 -1.56 -34.81 -2.07
N ASN A 55 -2.30 -33.99 -1.32
CA ASN A 55 -3.53 -34.38 -0.67
C ASN A 55 -4.63 -34.71 -1.71
N GLY A 56 -4.78 -33.92 -2.77
CA GLY A 56 -5.71 -34.18 -3.86
C GLY A 56 -5.45 -35.54 -4.49
N LYS A 57 -4.18 -35.87 -4.81
CA LYS A 57 -3.80 -37.19 -5.35
C LYS A 57 -4.15 -38.32 -4.37
N LYS A 58 -3.88 -38.17 -3.08
CA LYS A 58 -4.21 -39.18 -2.05
C LYS A 58 -5.73 -39.39 -1.90
N LEU A 59 -6.51 -38.34 -2.11
CA LEU A 59 -7.98 -38.35 -2.01
C LEU A 59 -8.65 -38.74 -3.34
N GLY A 60 -7.87 -38.97 -4.40
CA GLY A 60 -8.39 -39.34 -5.71
C GLY A 60 -9.18 -38.25 -6.42
N THR A 61 -8.89 -36.99 -6.15
CA THR A 61 -9.53 -35.85 -6.81
C THR A 61 -8.53 -34.97 -7.52
N ASP A 62 -8.95 -34.41 -8.65
CA ASP A 62 -8.24 -33.37 -9.41
C ASP A 62 -8.91 -32.00 -9.28
N LYS A 63 -9.97 -31.89 -8.45
CA LYS A 63 -10.70 -30.63 -8.18
C LYS A 63 -10.26 -29.99 -6.89
N PHE A 64 -10.19 -28.66 -6.92
CA PHE A 64 -9.72 -27.84 -5.81
C PHE A 64 -10.59 -26.59 -5.68
N GLU A 65 -11.00 -26.26 -4.45
CA GLU A 65 -11.63 -24.98 -4.15
C GLU A 65 -10.56 -23.95 -3.79
N VAL A 66 -10.54 -22.84 -4.52
CA VAL A 66 -9.68 -21.70 -4.21
C VAL A 66 -10.37 -20.82 -3.16
N ASP A 67 -9.63 -20.42 -2.12
CA ASP A 67 -10.18 -19.55 -1.11
C ASP A 67 -10.51 -18.14 -1.64
N TRP A 68 -11.35 -17.42 -0.90
CA TRP A 68 -11.74 -16.04 -1.21
C TRP A 68 -11.11 -15.08 -0.22
N HIS A 69 -10.61 -13.93 -0.72
CA HIS A 69 -10.05 -12.86 0.10
C HIS A 69 -10.60 -11.49 -0.29
N PRO A 70 -10.95 -10.63 0.69
CA PRO A 70 -11.32 -9.26 0.41
C PRO A 70 -10.13 -8.48 -0.18
N GLY A 71 -10.41 -7.61 -1.14
CA GLY A 71 -9.40 -6.79 -1.80
C GLY A 71 -8.41 -7.59 -2.63
N ALA A 72 -8.85 -8.68 -3.25
CA ALA A 72 -8.09 -9.40 -4.25
C ALA A 72 -7.80 -8.52 -5.47
N ARG A 73 -6.68 -8.79 -6.17
CA ARG A 73 -6.40 -8.12 -7.45
C ARG A 73 -7.53 -8.39 -8.45
N PRO A 74 -7.83 -7.46 -9.38
CA PRO A 74 -8.92 -7.65 -10.34
C PRO A 74 -8.84 -8.96 -11.13
N GLU A 75 -7.62 -9.41 -11.48
CA GLU A 75 -7.38 -10.66 -12.17
C GLU A 75 -7.72 -11.88 -11.29
N HIS A 76 -7.43 -11.79 -9.98
CA HIS A 76 -7.70 -12.85 -9.01
C HIS A 76 -9.16 -12.89 -8.56
N ALA A 77 -9.83 -11.73 -8.53
CA ALA A 77 -11.25 -11.65 -8.18
C ALA A 77 -12.14 -12.50 -9.08
N LYS A 78 -11.72 -12.72 -10.33
CA LYS A 78 -12.49 -13.50 -11.32
C LYS A 78 -12.59 -14.99 -11.01
N TRP A 79 -11.60 -15.54 -10.33
CA TRP A 79 -11.49 -16.99 -10.13
C TRP A 79 -11.45 -17.43 -8.65
N GLN A 80 -11.31 -16.50 -7.69
CA GLN A 80 -11.34 -16.83 -6.26
C GLN A 80 -12.70 -17.37 -5.79
N GLY A 81 -12.72 -18.19 -4.75
CA GLY A 81 -13.93 -18.75 -4.16
C GLY A 81 -14.63 -19.82 -5.02
N ARG A 82 -13.98 -20.29 -6.07
CA ARG A 82 -14.55 -21.26 -7.03
C ARG A 82 -13.79 -22.58 -7.02
N VAL A 83 -14.46 -23.62 -7.51
CA VAL A 83 -13.87 -24.95 -7.68
C VAL A 83 -13.34 -25.09 -9.10
N TRP A 84 -12.10 -25.52 -9.22
CA TRP A 84 -11.38 -25.67 -10.47
C TRP A 84 -10.69 -27.04 -10.51
N THR A 85 -10.56 -27.63 -11.71
CA THR A 85 -9.65 -28.76 -11.90
C THR A 85 -8.21 -28.29 -11.81
N TYR A 86 -7.27 -29.21 -11.58
CA TYR A 86 -5.85 -28.85 -11.53
C TYR A 86 -5.37 -28.17 -12.82
N GLN A 87 -5.84 -28.63 -13.98
CA GLN A 87 -5.52 -28.01 -15.26
C GLN A 87 -6.08 -26.57 -15.34
N GLN A 88 -7.31 -26.36 -14.88
CA GLN A 88 -7.91 -25.03 -14.84
C GLN A 88 -7.19 -24.08 -13.85
N LEU A 89 -6.62 -24.59 -12.75
CA LEU A 89 -5.77 -23.78 -11.89
C LEU A 89 -4.55 -23.24 -12.66
N ILE A 90 -4.00 -24.01 -13.59
CA ILE A 90 -2.90 -23.57 -14.45
C ILE A 90 -3.39 -22.57 -15.50
N ASP A 91 -4.41 -22.93 -16.27
CA ASP A 91 -4.83 -22.19 -17.47
C ASP A 91 -5.60 -20.91 -17.15
N ILE A 92 -6.46 -20.95 -16.12
CA ILE A 92 -7.36 -19.85 -15.75
C ILE A 92 -6.80 -19.03 -14.58
N CYS A 93 -6.34 -19.72 -13.52
CA CYS A 93 -5.85 -19.04 -12.32
C CYS A 93 -4.35 -18.70 -12.42
N GLY A 94 -3.65 -19.19 -13.45
CA GLY A 94 -2.24 -18.92 -13.69
C GLY A 94 -1.30 -19.56 -12.66
N LEU A 95 -1.66 -20.72 -12.11
CA LEU A 95 -0.81 -21.47 -11.19
C LEU A 95 0.57 -21.74 -11.82
N GLY A 96 1.63 -21.43 -11.09
CA GLY A 96 3.01 -21.55 -11.58
C GLY A 96 3.55 -20.30 -12.27
N THR A 97 2.73 -19.25 -12.46
CA THR A 97 3.17 -17.97 -13.02
C THR A 97 3.39 -16.91 -11.92
N GLY A 98 4.24 -15.92 -12.20
CA GLY A 98 4.50 -14.83 -11.25
C GLY A 98 3.25 -14.03 -10.85
N PRO A 99 2.38 -13.60 -11.77
CA PRO A 99 1.17 -12.85 -11.44
C PRO A 99 -0.02 -13.72 -11.00
N GLY A 100 0.01 -15.03 -11.20
CA GLY A 100 -1.12 -15.94 -10.98
C GLY A 100 -1.27 -16.46 -9.55
N LEU A 101 -2.00 -17.57 -9.43
CA LEU A 101 -2.26 -18.26 -8.16
C LEU A 101 -0.95 -18.74 -7.53
N LEU A 102 -0.78 -18.48 -6.22
CA LEU A 102 0.45 -18.70 -5.45
C LEU A 102 1.68 -17.93 -5.97
N GLY A 103 1.50 -17.01 -6.89
CA GLY A 103 2.56 -16.14 -7.41
C GLY A 103 2.85 -14.94 -6.50
N TRP A 104 3.47 -13.90 -7.05
CA TRP A 104 3.93 -12.73 -6.29
C TRP A 104 2.80 -11.99 -5.58
N ASN A 105 2.92 -11.88 -4.25
CA ASN A 105 1.94 -11.25 -3.37
C ASN A 105 0.53 -11.86 -3.48
N CYS A 106 0.38 -13.05 -4.04
CA CYS A 106 -0.85 -13.80 -3.96
C CYS A 106 -1.09 -14.22 -2.50
N ARG A 107 -2.34 -14.16 -2.06
CA ARG A 107 -2.75 -14.61 -0.72
C ARG A 107 -3.62 -15.85 -0.77
N HIS A 108 -4.05 -16.23 -1.98
CA HIS A 108 -4.93 -17.36 -2.18
C HIS A 108 -4.18 -18.67 -1.95
N THR A 109 -4.90 -19.61 -1.39
CA THR A 109 -4.56 -21.02 -1.33
C THR A 109 -5.68 -21.82 -2.00
N TYR A 110 -5.49 -23.12 -2.14
CA TYR A 110 -6.52 -24.01 -2.66
C TYR A 110 -6.48 -25.34 -1.92
N TYR A 111 -7.64 -25.98 -1.84
CA TYR A 111 -7.83 -27.21 -1.06
C TYR A 111 -8.51 -28.26 -1.93
N PRO A 112 -8.19 -29.55 -1.75
CA PRO A 112 -8.88 -30.64 -2.47
C PRO A 112 -10.39 -30.55 -2.29
N PHE A 113 -11.10 -30.71 -3.37
CA PHE A 113 -12.57 -30.76 -3.41
C PHE A 113 -13.03 -32.10 -3.99
N ILE A 114 -13.78 -32.87 -3.22
CA ILE A 114 -14.30 -34.17 -3.63
C ILE A 114 -15.75 -33.99 -4.07
N GLU A 115 -16.02 -34.17 -5.36
CA GLU A 115 -17.36 -34.02 -5.91
C GLU A 115 -18.35 -35.01 -5.28
N GLY A 116 -19.55 -34.54 -4.92
CA GLY A 116 -20.55 -35.33 -4.24
C GLY A 116 -20.33 -35.53 -2.72
N ILE A 117 -19.16 -35.15 -2.19
CA ILE A 117 -18.83 -35.24 -0.76
C ILE A 117 -18.55 -33.84 -0.16
N SER A 118 -17.68 -33.07 -0.80
CA SER A 118 -17.32 -31.73 -0.30
C SER A 118 -18.44 -30.73 -0.54
N VAL A 119 -18.65 -29.85 0.45
CA VAL A 119 -19.57 -28.71 0.33
C VAL A 119 -18.74 -27.47 0.02
N ARG A 120 -19.16 -26.67 -0.95
CA ARG A 120 -18.51 -25.39 -1.29
C ARG A 120 -18.59 -24.41 -0.14
N ASN A 121 -17.49 -23.76 0.19
CA ASN A 121 -17.44 -22.69 1.18
C ASN A 121 -18.12 -21.39 0.70
N TYR A 122 -18.19 -21.18 -0.60
CA TYR A 122 -18.71 -19.97 -1.22
C TYR A 122 -19.75 -20.31 -2.30
N SER A 123 -21.02 -19.87 -2.09
CA SER A 123 -22.05 -20.03 -3.13
C SER A 123 -21.89 -18.93 -4.22
N GLU A 124 -22.46 -19.15 -5.40
CA GLU A 124 -22.42 -18.13 -6.48
C GLU A 124 -23.15 -16.86 -6.08
N GLU A 125 -24.26 -16.97 -5.31
CA GLU A 125 -25.01 -15.81 -4.80
C GLU A 125 -24.14 -15.00 -3.83
N TRP A 126 -23.42 -15.68 -2.93
CA TRP A 126 -22.51 -15.04 -1.99
C TRP A 126 -21.35 -14.35 -2.72
N LEU A 127 -20.75 -15.01 -3.71
CA LEU A 127 -19.67 -14.42 -4.52
C LEU A 127 -20.17 -13.17 -5.26
N SER A 128 -21.34 -13.21 -5.87
CA SER A 128 -21.95 -12.04 -6.54
C SER A 128 -22.20 -10.88 -5.58
N GLN A 129 -22.65 -11.16 -4.35
CA GLN A 129 -22.82 -10.12 -3.33
C GLN A 129 -21.48 -9.50 -2.91
N MET A 130 -20.44 -10.33 -2.75
CA MET A 130 -19.11 -9.86 -2.40
C MET A 130 -18.48 -9.03 -3.51
N GLU A 131 -18.61 -9.42 -4.78
CA GLU A 131 -18.16 -8.63 -5.92
C GLU A 131 -18.78 -7.23 -5.93
N LYS A 132 -20.11 -7.13 -5.74
CA LYS A 132 -20.80 -5.84 -5.63
C LYS A 132 -20.28 -5.01 -4.46
N LYS A 133 -20.05 -5.64 -3.30
CA LYS A 133 -19.52 -4.97 -2.11
C LYS A 133 -18.09 -4.48 -2.32
N GLU A 134 -17.22 -5.30 -2.91
CA GLU A 134 -15.83 -4.96 -3.20
C GLU A 134 -15.70 -3.82 -4.22
N ALA A 135 -16.64 -3.73 -5.18
CA ALA A 135 -16.70 -2.67 -6.17
C ALA A 135 -17.16 -1.31 -5.62
N GLN A 136 -17.81 -1.29 -4.44
CA GLN A 136 -18.26 -0.05 -3.83
C GLN A 136 -17.10 0.86 -3.51
N LYS A 137 -17.21 2.13 -3.93
CA LYS A 137 -16.18 3.14 -3.70
C LYS A 137 -16.46 3.97 -2.46
N THR A 138 -15.43 4.20 -1.69
CA THR A 138 -15.45 5.08 -0.53
C THR A 138 -14.50 6.25 -0.76
N ARG A 139 -14.98 7.49 -0.53
CA ARG A 139 -14.20 8.71 -0.74
C ARG A 139 -13.38 9.08 0.49
N PHE A 140 -12.07 9.37 0.27
CA PHE A 140 -11.16 9.91 1.26
C PHE A 140 -10.30 11.01 0.65
N ARG A 141 -10.31 12.21 1.25
CA ARG A 141 -9.52 13.39 0.81
C ARG A 141 -9.61 13.64 -0.71
N GLY A 142 -10.83 13.59 -1.25
CA GLY A 142 -11.08 13.88 -2.66
C GLY A 142 -10.86 12.73 -3.64
N LYS A 143 -10.27 11.61 -3.21
CA LYS A 143 -10.05 10.41 -4.04
C LYS A 143 -10.99 9.28 -3.61
N GLU A 144 -11.51 8.53 -4.57
CA GLU A 144 -12.34 7.35 -4.36
C GLU A 144 -11.49 6.09 -4.42
N TYR A 145 -11.85 5.10 -3.59
CA TYR A 145 -11.17 3.83 -3.46
C TYR A 145 -12.19 2.72 -3.36
N ASN A 146 -12.08 1.68 -4.18
CA ASN A 146 -12.71 0.38 -3.93
C ASN A 146 -11.88 -0.42 -2.90
N THR A 147 -12.32 -1.61 -2.51
CA THR A 147 -11.64 -2.40 -1.46
C THR A 147 -10.20 -2.74 -1.84
N TYR A 148 -9.95 -3.14 -3.10
CA TYR A 148 -8.59 -3.43 -3.57
C TYR A 148 -7.69 -2.19 -3.51
N GLU A 149 -8.13 -1.07 -4.09
CA GLU A 149 -7.39 0.18 -4.11
C GLU A 149 -7.11 0.70 -2.68
N ALA A 150 -8.09 0.58 -1.78
CA ALA A 150 -7.93 0.94 -0.38
C ALA A 150 -6.84 0.09 0.31
N THR A 151 -6.83 -1.23 0.08
CA THR A 151 -5.79 -2.10 0.64
C THR A 151 -4.40 -1.79 0.07
N GLN A 152 -4.29 -1.46 -1.23
CA GLN A 152 -3.03 -1.04 -1.84
C GLN A 152 -2.54 0.29 -1.26
N LYS A 153 -3.44 1.26 -1.10
CA LYS A 153 -3.11 2.56 -0.47
C LYS A 153 -2.64 2.36 0.97
N GLN A 154 -3.32 1.52 1.75
CA GLN A 154 -2.91 1.20 3.13
C GLN A 154 -1.48 0.64 3.19
N ARG A 155 -1.13 -0.30 2.30
CA ARG A 155 0.22 -0.87 2.20
C ARG A 155 1.28 0.15 1.79
N GLN A 156 0.94 1.07 0.88
CA GLN A 156 1.83 2.18 0.52
C GLN A 156 2.12 3.07 1.74
N MET A 157 1.09 3.38 2.53
CA MET A 157 1.25 4.16 3.76
C MET A 157 2.14 3.43 4.78
N GLU A 158 1.93 2.14 5.01
CA GLU A 158 2.77 1.31 5.88
C GLU A 158 4.25 1.33 5.43
N THR A 159 4.49 1.21 4.14
CA THR A 159 5.86 1.25 3.57
C THR A 159 6.50 2.61 3.77
N ALA A 160 5.77 3.68 3.51
CA ALA A 160 6.24 5.05 3.72
C ALA A 160 6.53 5.34 5.20
N MET A 161 5.68 4.83 6.11
CA MET A 161 5.88 4.96 7.55
C MET A 161 7.14 4.22 8.02
N ARG A 162 7.44 3.01 7.49
CA ARG A 162 8.70 2.30 7.78
C ARG A 162 9.91 3.12 7.34
N ALA A 163 9.88 3.67 6.13
CA ALA A 163 10.94 4.54 5.63
C ALA A 163 11.13 5.79 6.51
N GLN A 164 10.02 6.39 6.98
CA GLN A 164 10.09 7.57 7.84
C GLN A 164 10.62 7.23 9.25
N ARG A 165 10.30 6.06 9.79
CA ARG A 165 10.88 5.55 11.05
C ARG A 165 12.38 5.38 10.93
N GLU A 166 12.83 4.75 9.86
CA GLU A 166 14.26 4.57 9.56
C GLU A 166 14.97 5.92 9.43
N LYS A 167 14.41 6.85 8.66
CA LYS A 167 14.94 8.22 8.51
C LYS A 167 15.11 8.93 9.86
N ALA A 168 14.10 8.90 10.72
CA ALA A 168 14.17 9.55 12.02
C ALA A 168 15.29 8.96 12.90
N GLN A 169 15.51 7.64 12.82
CA GLN A 169 16.58 6.98 13.56
C GLN A 169 17.97 7.29 13.00
N LEU A 170 18.13 7.23 11.69
CA LEU A 170 19.41 7.56 11.04
C LEU A 170 19.83 9.00 11.31
N LEU A 171 18.89 9.96 11.25
CA LEU A 171 19.16 11.36 11.64
C LEU A 171 19.64 11.46 13.10
N LYS A 172 19.01 10.71 14.02
CA LYS A 172 19.43 10.68 15.42
C LYS A 172 20.83 10.07 15.59
N GLN A 173 21.10 8.94 14.93
CA GLN A 173 22.40 8.27 14.97
C GLN A 173 23.52 9.12 14.36
N GLY A 174 23.23 9.79 13.25
CA GLY A 174 24.14 10.70 12.57
C GLY A 174 24.28 12.07 13.25
N LYS A 175 23.69 12.26 14.45
CA LYS A 175 23.74 13.52 15.20
C LYS A 175 23.33 14.75 14.38
N ALA A 176 22.30 14.58 13.50
CA ALA A 176 21.76 15.68 12.71
C ALA A 176 21.19 16.80 13.61
N ALA A 177 20.93 17.96 13.03
CA ALA A 177 20.37 19.09 13.77
C ALA A 177 19.09 18.69 14.53
N PRO A 178 18.89 19.14 15.79
CA PRO A 178 17.72 18.77 16.60
C PRO A 178 16.39 19.03 15.91
N TYR A 179 16.30 20.07 15.11
CA TYR A 179 15.10 20.40 14.34
C TYR A 179 14.80 19.34 13.26
N ASP A 180 15.82 18.83 12.57
CA ASP A 180 15.63 17.81 11.51
C ASP A 180 15.16 16.49 12.12
N ILE A 181 15.73 16.10 13.26
CA ILE A 181 15.30 14.91 14.00
C ILE A 181 13.84 15.09 14.46
N LEU A 182 13.50 16.25 15.04
CA LEU A 182 12.15 16.56 15.50
C LEU A 182 11.17 16.53 14.31
N ASN A 183 11.50 17.20 13.22
CA ASN A 183 10.67 17.25 12.02
C ASN A 183 10.41 15.84 11.44
N ALA A 184 11.42 14.99 11.38
CA ALA A 184 11.25 13.61 10.93
C ALA A 184 10.30 12.79 11.84
N ARG A 185 10.40 12.97 13.16
CA ARG A 185 9.51 12.32 14.15
C ARG A 185 8.07 12.83 14.06
N CYS A 186 7.88 14.15 13.90
CA CYS A 186 6.56 14.73 13.73
C CYS A 186 5.90 14.30 12.42
N LYS A 187 6.65 14.24 11.31
CA LYS A 187 6.16 13.68 10.04
C LYS A 187 5.70 12.24 10.19
N TYR A 188 6.44 11.42 10.94
CA TYR A 188 5.99 10.05 11.22
C TYR A 188 4.66 10.03 11.97
N GLN A 189 4.47 10.91 12.98
CA GLN A 189 3.21 11.00 13.72
C GLN A 189 2.05 11.43 12.81
N ALA A 190 2.26 12.43 11.95
CA ALA A 190 1.26 12.84 10.97
C ALA A 190 0.84 11.71 10.02
N MET A 191 1.81 10.93 9.54
CA MET A 191 1.53 9.75 8.70
C MET A 191 0.75 8.68 9.47
N LEU A 192 1.04 8.47 10.75
CA LEU A 192 0.32 7.53 11.61
C LEU A 192 -1.13 7.97 11.82
N ASP A 193 -1.37 9.25 12.03
CA ASP A 193 -2.72 9.78 12.21
C ASP A 193 -3.54 9.66 10.91
N GLU A 194 -2.95 9.99 9.76
CA GLU A 194 -3.57 9.77 8.45
C GLU A 194 -3.87 8.29 8.18
N TYR A 195 -2.95 7.39 8.53
CA TYR A 195 -3.14 5.95 8.38
C TYR A 195 -4.33 5.43 9.21
N LYS A 196 -4.46 5.90 10.45
CA LYS A 196 -5.61 5.56 11.33
C LYS A 196 -6.92 6.07 10.74
N GLU A 197 -6.94 7.35 10.33
CA GLU A 197 -8.12 7.97 9.73
C GLU A 197 -8.55 7.24 8.45
N PHE A 198 -7.59 6.95 7.57
CA PHE A 198 -7.81 6.19 6.34
C PHE A 198 -8.35 4.79 6.62
N SER A 199 -7.67 4.03 7.50
CA SER A 199 -8.06 2.65 7.84
C SER A 199 -9.48 2.60 8.43
N LYS A 200 -9.81 3.53 9.34
CA LYS A 200 -11.15 3.67 9.90
C LYS A 200 -12.20 3.98 8.82
N LYS A 201 -11.92 4.95 7.94
CA LYS A 201 -12.83 5.35 6.85
C LYS A 201 -13.09 4.21 5.87
N MET A 202 -12.04 3.45 5.53
CA MET A 202 -12.11 2.32 4.60
C MET A 202 -12.59 1.02 5.27
N LYS A 203 -12.87 1.03 6.58
CA LYS A 203 -13.22 -0.16 7.37
C LYS A 203 -12.17 -1.29 7.27
N LEU A 204 -10.89 -0.91 7.14
CA LEU A 204 -9.76 -1.82 7.10
C LEU A 204 -9.13 -1.95 8.49
N PRO A 205 -8.73 -3.16 8.93
CA PRO A 205 -7.96 -3.32 10.15
C PRO A 205 -6.59 -2.66 10.02
N GLU A 206 -6.14 -1.98 11.07
CA GLU A 206 -4.77 -1.47 11.15
C GLU A 206 -3.80 -2.64 11.29
N GLN A 207 -2.78 -2.71 10.43
CA GLN A 207 -1.75 -3.75 10.45
C GLN A 207 -0.44 -3.19 11.03
N ARG A 208 -0.48 -2.80 12.30
CA ARG A 208 0.65 -2.12 12.97
C ARG A 208 1.88 -2.99 13.08
N GLU A 209 1.73 -4.31 13.18
CA GLU A 209 2.81 -5.28 13.14
C GLU A 209 3.68 -5.14 11.88
N ARG A 210 3.10 -4.68 10.78
CA ARG A 210 3.84 -4.39 9.53
C ARG A 210 4.66 -3.12 9.60
N ILE A 211 4.31 -2.20 10.51
CA ILE A 211 5.03 -0.93 10.70
C ILE A 211 6.12 -1.10 11.75
N TYR A 212 5.86 -1.87 12.81
CA TYR A 212 6.73 -1.99 13.98
C TYR A 212 7.60 -3.24 13.99
N TYR A 213 7.60 -4.05 12.93
CA TYR A 213 8.37 -5.28 12.88
C TYR A 213 9.90 -5.06 13.07
N ASP A 214 10.38 -3.84 12.84
CA ASP A 214 11.78 -3.44 12.98
C ASP A 214 12.26 -3.29 14.43
N LEU A 215 11.37 -3.39 15.40
CA LEU A 215 11.62 -3.28 16.85
C LEU A 215 12.36 -1.98 17.27
N ARG A 216 12.32 -0.92 16.47
CA ARG A 216 13.01 0.36 16.76
C ARG A 216 12.39 1.16 17.91
N GLY A 217 11.37 0.63 18.56
CA GLY A 217 10.67 1.31 19.63
C GLY A 217 9.87 2.53 19.16
N ARG A 218 9.55 3.42 20.10
CA ARG A 218 8.73 4.60 19.84
C ARG A 218 9.53 5.68 19.09
N VAL A 219 9.08 6.05 17.91
CA VAL A 219 9.64 7.13 17.09
C VAL A 219 8.86 8.43 17.24
N ALA A 220 7.56 8.35 17.44
CA ALA A 220 6.69 9.53 17.59
C ALA A 220 7.15 10.45 18.74
N PRO A 221 7.01 11.78 18.61
CA PRO A 221 7.28 12.74 19.68
C PRO A 221 6.21 12.67 20.77
N SER A 222 6.35 13.50 21.82
CA SER A 222 5.26 13.72 22.77
C SER A 222 4.08 14.44 22.08
N GLN A 223 2.87 14.30 22.64
CA GLN A 223 1.68 14.96 22.11
C GLN A 223 1.85 16.49 22.07
N TYR A 224 2.37 17.08 23.15
CA TYR A 224 2.65 18.51 23.22
C TYR A 224 3.61 18.97 22.12
N THR A 225 4.71 18.26 21.92
CA THR A 225 5.70 18.58 20.89
C THR A 225 5.11 18.50 19.50
N TYR A 226 4.24 17.52 19.26
CA TYR A 226 3.58 17.34 17.98
C TYR A 226 2.57 18.45 17.69
N GLN A 227 1.76 18.85 18.67
CA GLN A 227 0.80 19.94 18.52
C GLN A 227 1.52 21.28 18.20
N LYS A 228 2.63 21.56 18.89
CA LYS A 228 3.45 22.75 18.58
C LYS A 228 3.98 22.74 17.15
N TRP A 229 4.46 21.60 16.70
CA TRP A 229 4.92 21.43 15.32
C TRP A 229 3.77 21.59 14.30
N GLN A 230 2.58 21.06 14.58
CA GLN A 230 1.40 21.25 13.72
C GLN A 230 1.03 22.72 13.58
N ALA A 231 1.00 23.47 14.67
CA ALA A 231 0.74 24.90 14.65
C ALA A 231 1.77 25.66 13.80
N GLU A 232 3.05 25.34 13.94
CA GLU A 232 4.14 25.91 13.12
C GLU A 232 3.97 25.57 11.62
N GLN A 233 3.59 24.33 11.26
CA GLN A 233 3.34 23.97 9.88
C GLN A 233 2.12 24.70 9.31
N ALA A 234 1.06 24.86 10.08
CA ALA A 234 -0.14 25.60 9.68
C ALA A 234 0.19 27.08 9.41
N ASP A 235 0.97 27.75 10.28
CA ASP A 235 1.44 29.13 10.06
C ASP A 235 2.28 29.25 8.79
N LYS A 236 3.24 28.33 8.59
CA LYS A 236 4.03 28.28 7.35
C LYS A 236 3.19 28.08 6.10
N ALA A 237 2.16 27.21 6.17
CA ALA A 237 1.25 26.99 5.06
C ALA A 237 0.41 28.23 4.76
N ALA A 238 -0.13 28.91 5.78
CA ALA A 238 -0.88 30.16 5.64
C ALA A 238 -0.04 31.28 5.00
N LYS A 239 1.20 31.45 5.45
CA LYS A 239 2.14 32.42 4.85
C LYS A 239 2.45 32.12 3.39
N ARG A 240 2.61 30.84 3.02
CA ARG A 240 2.82 30.44 1.62
C ARG A 240 1.58 30.68 0.75
N ALA A 241 0.39 30.40 1.28
CA ALA A 241 -0.87 30.65 0.57
C ALA A 241 -1.06 32.14 0.30
N ALA A 242 -0.88 33.01 1.32
CA ALA A 242 -0.96 34.45 1.17
C ALA A 242 0.08 35.02 0.19
N ALA A 243 1.30 34.47 0.18
CA ALA A 243 2.34 34.89 -0.77
C ALA A 243 1.98 34.49 -2.21
N LYS A 244 1.35 33.30 -2.40
CA LYS A 244 0.89 32.83 -3.72
C LYS A 244 -0.26 33.71 -4.24
N GLU A 245 -1.19 34.07 -3.38
CA GLU A 245 -2.33 34.95 -3.70
C GLU A 245 -1.84 36.33 -4.13
N ARG A 246 -0.99 36.99 -3.32
CA ARG A 246 -0.38 38.29 -3.68
C ARG A 246 0.36 38.25 -5.03
N LYS A 247 1.04 37.14 -5.33
CA LYS A 247 1.72 36.98 -6.63
C LYS A 247 0.71 36.85 -7.78
N ALA A 248 -0.39 36.13 -7.57
CA ALA A 248 -1.45 35.99 -8.55
C ALA A 248 -2.14 37.36 -8.84
N ASP A 249 -2.44 38.11 -7.79
CA ASP A 249 -3.05 39.45 -7.88
C ASP A 249 -2.15 40.42 -8.67
N ARG A 250 -0.84 40.41 -8.37
CA ARG A 250 0.13 41.22 -9.11
C ARG A 250 0.16 40.87 -10.60
N ILE A 251 0.18 39.58 -10.93
CA ILE A 251 0.14 39.14 -12.34
C ILE A 251 -1.14 39.59 -13.02
N HIS A 252 -2.27 39.52 -12.33
CA HIS A 252 -3.55 39.97 -12.85
C HIS A 252 -3.58 41.48 -13.10
N GLN A 253 -3.02 42.27 -12.19
CA GLN A 253 -2.90 43.74 -12.34
C GLN A 253 -1.99 44.10 -13.52
N GLU A 254 -0.82 43.48 -13.62
CA GLU A 254 0.11 43.70 -14.72
C GLU A 254 -0.51 43.34 -16.09
N GLN A 255 -1.31 42.27 -16.14
CA GLN A 255 -2.03 41.88 -17.35
C GLN A 255 -3.13 42.89 -17.71
N ALA A 256 -3.90 43.35 -16.73
CA ALA A 256 -4.93 44.36 -16.91
C ALA A 256 -4.34 45.69 -17.43
N GLU A 257 -3.20 46.11 -16.90
CA GLU A 257 -2.50 47.30 -17.37
C GLU A 257 -1.97 47.15 -18.81
N ARG A 258 -1.42 45.98 -19.17
CA ARG A 258 -1.00 45.68 -20.54
C ARG A 258 -2.17 45.74 -21.53
N ASN A 259 -3.32 45.16 -21.16
CA ASN A 259 -4.52 45.20 -21.99
C ASN A 259 -5.00 46.66 -22.18
N ARG A 260 -5.06 47.46 -21.13
CA ARG A 260 -5.44 48.88 -21.18
C ARG A 260 -4.52 49.68 -22.11
N ARG A 261 -3.18 49.47 -22.04
CA ARG A 261 -2.22 50.12 -22.93
C ARG A 261 -2.43 49.71 -24.39
N ALA A 262 -2.65 48.39 -24.64
CA ALA A 262 -2.93 47.91 -25.99
C ALA A 262 -4.21 48.53 -26.60
N ASP A 263 -5.27 48.65 -25.81
CA ASP A 263 -6.54 49.25 -26.19
C ASP A 263 -6.36 50.74 -26.50
N MET A 264 -5.61 51.50 -25.71
CA MET A 264 -5.28 52.91 -25.95
C MET A 264 -4.44 53.09 -27.23
N ASP A 265 -3.48 52.22 -27.47
CA ASP A 265 -2.64 52.26 -28.67
C ASP A 265 -3.46 51.87 -29.94
N ALA A 266 -4.39 50.96 -29.82
CA ALA A 266 -5.35 50.67 -30.91
C ALA A 266 -6.25 51.85 -31.23
N ALA A 267 -6.81 52.51 -30.20
CA ALA A 267 -7.63 53.69 -30.40
C ALA A 267 -6.89 54.87 -31.07
N ARG A 268 -5.62 55.07 -30.73
CA ARG A 268 -4.76 56.09 -31.38
C ARG A 268 -4.45 55.83 -32.84
N ARG A 269 -4.48 54.60 -33.31
CA ARG A 269 -4.23 54.23 -34.72
C ARG A 269 -5.46 54.39 -35.62
N HIS A 270 -6.63 54.58 -35.05
CA HIS A 270 -7.87 54.78 -35.75
C HIS A 270 -8.32 56.25 -35.79
N GLN A 271 -7.57 57.18 -35.22
CA GLN A 271 -7.66 58.63 -35.41
C GLN A 271 -6.65 59.15 -36.44
#